data_4ced95c6bf2fc3339c8df6ef72f6df5b
#
_entry.id   4ced95c6bf2fc3339c8df6ef72f6df5b
#
_cell.length_a   1.000
_cell.length_b   1.000
_cell.length_c   1.000
_cell.angle_alpha   90.00
_cell.angle_beta   90.00
_cell.angle_gamma   90.00
#
_symmetry.space_group_name_H-M   'P 1'
#
loop_
_entity.id
_entity.type
_entity.pdbx_description
1 polymer ?
#
loop_
_entity_poly.entity_id
_entity_poly.type
_entity_poly.pdbx_seq_one_letter_code
_entity_poly.pdbx_strand_id
1 'polypeptide(L)'
;VSNLKPWEISQKINNALEAIAKSKIEKFYHSYIVKITDLPLGVVIDKLSELEKQEALIIKLEFLCEECNRNILTVAKYELDSIDPEITCKYCGSENCVNPLDTIPIIELSEDFKENLSKKKTITKRIMLV
;
A
#
# COMPACT_ATOMS: atom_id res chain seq x y z
N VAL A 1 3.25 18.31 14.70
CA VAL A 1 3.47 19.09 13.49
C VAL A 1 4.89 18.85 13.00
N SER A 2 4.98 18.51 11.76
CA SER A 2 6.26 18.17 11.17
C SER A 2 6.99 19.43 10.71
N ASN A 3 8.21 19.62 11.21
CA ASN A 3 9.12 20.64 10.70
C ASN A 3 9.99 20.06 9.58
N LEU A 4 9.62 18.89 9.09
CA LEU A 4 10.39 18.21 8.07
C LEU A 4 10.23 18.88 6.71
N LYS A 5 11.33 18.94 6.00
CA LYS A 5 11.33 19.46 4.63
C LYS A 5 10.82 18.37 3.68
N PRO A 6 10.31 18.74 2.50
CA PRO A 6 9.79 17.77 1.54
C PRO A 6 10.77 16.62 1.21
N TRP A 7 12.06 16.93 1.09
CA TRP A 7 13.05 15.90 0.79
C TRP A 7 13.26 14.93 1.96
N GLU A 8 13.11 15.40 3.20
CA GLU A 8 13.21 14.54 4.38
C GLU A 8 12.02 13.59 4.47
N ILE A 9 10.83 14.09 4.14
CA ILE A 9 9.62 13.28 4.07
C ILE A 9 9.79 12.20 3.02
N SER A 10 10.26 12.56 1.82
CA SER A 10 10.50 11.61 0.74
C SER A 10 11.51 10.54 1.14
N GLN A 11 12.56 10.95 1.83
CA GLN A 11 13.60 10.02 2.29
C GLN A 11 13.05 9.02 3.29
N LYS A 12 12.25 9.48 4.25
CA LYS A 12 11.64 8.59 5.26
C LYS A 12 10.73 7.56 4.61
N ILE A 13 9.89 8.00 3.68
CA ILE A 13 8.97 7.10 2.98
C ILE A 13 9.74 6.13 2.10
N ASN A 14 10.72 6.59 1.35
CA ASN A 14 11.54 5.72 0.51
C ASN A 14 12.29 4.67 1.34
N ASN A 15 12.81 5.04 2.50
CA ASN A 15 13.48 4.09 3.39
C ASN A 15 12.50 3.03 3.90
N ALA A 16 11.26 3.42 4.21
CA ALA A 16 10.22 2.50 4.64
C ALA A 16 9.86 1.52 3.52
N LEU A 17 9.69 2.03 2.30
CA LEU A 17 9.35 1.19 1.15
C LEU A 17 10.50 0.26 0.79
N GLU A 18 11.74 0.71 0.94
CA GLU A 18 12.91 -0.15 0.73
C GLU A 18 12.93 -1.31 1.73
N ALA A 19 12.63 -1.03 2.99
CA ALA A 19 12.54 -2.08 4.01
C ALA A 19 11.44 -3.10 3.67
N ILE A 20 10.29 -2.62 3.18
CA ILE A 20 9.20 -3.50 2.74
C ILE A 20 9.65 -4.34 1.54
N ALA A 21 10.33 -3.73 0.57
CA ALA A 21 10.79 -4.44 -0.62
C ALA A 21 11.75 -5.58 -0.30
N LYS A 22 12.53 -5.43 0.75
CA LYS A 22 13.50 -6.44 1.19
C LYS A 22 12.92 -7.46 2.16
N SER A 23 11.68 -7.25 2.60
CA SER A 23 10.99 -8.14 3.54
C SER A 23 10.10 -9.12 2.78
N LYS A 24 9.36 -9.94 3.53
CA LYS A 24 8.37 -10.84 2.96
C LYS A 24 6.99 -10.20 2.86
N ILE A 25 6.87 -8.93 3.21
CA ILE A 25 5.61 -8.19 3.15
C ILE A 25 5.26 -7.94 1.69
N GLU A 26 4.10 -8.43 1.25
CA GLU A 26 3.63 -8.23 -0.12
C GLU A 26 2.60 -7.11 -0.21
N LYS A 27 1.85 -6.90 0.87
CA LYS A 27 0.77 -5.91 0.93
C LYS A 27 0.84 -5.18 2.25
N PHE A 28 0.47 -3.91 2.24
CA PHE A 28 0.44 -3.13 3.47
C PHE A 28 -0.62 -2.03 3.38
N TYR A 29 -0.99 -1.49 4.54
CA TYR A 29 -1.93 -0.38 4.63
C TYR A 29 -1.17 0.94 4.85
N HIS A 30 -1.81 2.06 4.57
CA HIS A 30 -1.22 3.38 4.83
C HIS A 30 -0.74 3.50 6.28
N SER A 31 -1.52 2.96 7.21
CA SER A 31 -1.20 3.01 8.64
C SER A 31 0.14 2.36 8.99
N TYR A 32 0.54 1.35 8.23
CA TYR A 32 1.83 0.72 8.44
C TYR A 32 2.97 1.71 8.19
N ILE A 33 2.87 2.48 7.11
CA ILE A 33 3.86 3.51 6.79
C ILE A 33 3.86 4.62 7.85
N VAL A 34 2.69 5.04 8.29
CA VAL A 34 2.57 6.02 9.39
C VAL A 34 3.31 5.52 10.62
N LYS A 35 3.11 4.25 10.96
CA LYS A 35 3.71 3.65 12.15
C LYS A 35 5.24 3.62 12.08
N ILE A 36 5.80 3.25 10.95
CA ILE A 36 7.26 3.09 10.85
C ILE A 36 7.99 4.39 10.52
N THR A 37 7.30 5.38 9.94
CA THR A 37 7.91 6.68 9.61
C THR A 37 7.62 7.76 10.65
N ASP A 38 6.57 7.57 11.44
CA ASP A 38 6.05 8.57 12.38
C ASP A 38 5.61 9.86 11.68
N LEU A 39 5.20 9.75 10.41
CA LEU A 39 4.68 10.88 9.65
C LEU A 39 3.15 10.95 9.78
N PRO A 40 2.56 12.16 9.64
CA PRO A 40 1.10 12.28 9.63
C PRO A 40 0.47 11.48 8.50
N LEU A 41 -0.73 10.93 8.74
CA LEU A 41 -1.43 10.12 7.75
C LEU A 41 -1.65 10.84 6.42
N GLY A 42 -2.05 12.12 6.48
CA GLY A 42 -2.28 12.90 5.27
C GLY A 42 -1.05 13.03 4.40
N VAL A 43 0.11 13.23 5.03
CA VAL A 43 1.41 13.32 4.31
C VAL A 43 1.74 11.99 3.65
N VAL A 44 1.52 10.88 4.35
CA VAL A 44 1.77 9.54 3.81
C VAL A 44 0.85 9.26 2.62
N ILE A 45 -0.45 9.55 2.76
CA ILE A 45 -1.41 9.35 1.68
C ILE A 45 -1.03 10.12 0.44
N ASP A 46 -0.68 11.40 0.59
CA ASP A 46 -0.29 12.26 -0.54
C ASP A 46 0.93 11.70 -1.26
N LYS A 47 1.94 11.28 -0.51
CA LYS A 47 3.17 10.76 -1.10
C LYS A 47 2.97 9.44 -1.80
N LEU A 48 2.20 8.53 -1.20
CA LEU A 48 1.90 7.24 -1.81
C LEU A 48 1.03 7.41 -3.05
N SER A 49 0.14 8.41 -3.06
CA SER A 49 -0.68 8.72 -4.26
C SER A 49 0.18 9.20 -5.41
N GLU A 50 1.22 10.00 -5.14
CA GLU A 50 2.18 10.40 -6.16
C GLU A 50 2.88 9.19 -6.78
N LEU A 51 3.31 8.26 -5.92
CA LEU A 51 4.00 7.04 -6.37
C LEU A 51 3.07 6.14 -7.16
N GLU A 52 1.78 6.10 -6.82
CA GLU A 52 0.80 5.36 -7.59
C GLU A 52 0.68 5.93 -9.01
N LYS A 53 0.64 7.25 -9.13
CA LYS A 53 0.58 7.93 -10.42
C LYS A 53 1.82 7.65 -11.28
N GLN A 54 2.96 7.41 -10.64
CA GLN A 54 4.20 7.08 -11.32
C GLN A 54 4.34 5.58 -11.58
N GLU A 55 3.28 4.81 -11.31
CA GLU A 55 3.24 3.36 -11.49
C GLU A 55 4.22 2.58 -10.60
N ALA A 56 4.70 3.23 -9.53
CA ALA A 56 5.58 2.58 -8.57
C ALA A 56 4.80 1.72 -7.58
N LEU A 57 3.55 2.11 -7.29
CA LEU A 57 2.67 1.39 -6.36
C LEU A 57 1.37 1.01 -7.05
N ILE A 58 0.80 -0.08 -6.59
CA ILE A 58 -0.52 -0.54 -7.01
C ILE A 58 -1.42 -0.47 -5.77
N ILE A 59 -2.52 0.29 -5.87
CA ILE A 59 -3.47 0.41 -4.77
C ILE A 59 -4.74 -0.33 -5.16
N LYS A 60 -5.10 -1.33 -4.36
CA LYS A 60 -6.32 -2.11 -4.54
C LYS A 60 -7.27 -1.80 -3.41
N LEU A 61 -8.53 -2.13 -3.58
CA LEU A 61 -9.56 -1.93 -2.58
C LEU A 61 -9.99 -3.28 -2.03
N GLU A 62 -10.00 -3.38 -0.71
CA GLU A 62 -10.32 -4.59 0.01
C GLU A 62 -11.68 -4.44 0.70
N PHE A 63 -12.50 -5.49 0.64
CA PHE A 63 -13.77 -5.57 1.35
C PHE A 63 -13.69 -6.69 2.37
N LEU A 64 -14.06 -6.38 3.61
CA LEU A 64 -14.08 -7.35 4.70
C LEU A 64 -15.51 -7.76 5.01
N CYS A 65 -15.68 -9.02 5.40
CA CYS A 65 -16.97 -9.52 5.86
C CYS A 65 -17.36 -8.83 7.16
N GLU A 66 -18.60 -8.35 7.23
CA GLU A 66 -19.11 -7.67 8.42
C GLU A 66 -19.21 -8.59 9.64
N GLU A 67 -19.41 -9.89 9.39
CA GLU A 67 -19.56 -10.87 10.47
C GLU A 67 -18.25 -11.44 10.97
N CYS A 68 -17.36 -11.89 10.07
CA CYS A 68 -16.13 -12.55 10.47
C CYS A 68 -14.86 -11.73 10.23
N ASN A 69 -14.96 -10.55 9.61
CA ASN A 69 -13.85 -9.65 9.32
C ASN A 69 -12.77 -10.21 8.38
N ARG A 70 -13.06 -11.29 7.68
CA ARG A 70 -12.13 -11.83 6.68
C ARG A 70 -12.33 -11.13 5.35
N ASN A 71 -11.26 -11.06 4.57
CA ASN A 71 -11.32 -10.49 3.23
C ASN A 71 -12.24 -11.33 2.34
N ILE A 72 -13.25 -10.71 1.75
CA ILE A 72 -14.17 -11.38 0.83
C ILE A 72 -13.93 -10.97 -0.62
N LEU A 73 -13.25 -9.85 -0.86
CA LEU A 73 -13.02 -9.35 -2.20
C LEU A 73 -11.88 -8.33 -2.20
N THR A 74 -10.99 -8.42 -3.18
CA THR A 74 -9.97 -7.42 -3.43
C THR A 74 -10.02 -7.06 -4.90
N VAL A 75 -10.20 -5.77 -5.20
CA VAL A 75 -10.34 -5.31 -6.58
C VAL A 75 -9.47 -4.09 -6.84
N ALA A 76 -9.14 -3.87 -8.10
CA ALA A 76 -8.49 -2.64 -8.51
C ALA A 76 -9.49 -1.48 -8.44
N LYS A 77 -9.00 -0.26 -8.26
CA LYS A 77 -9.87 0.92 -8.15
C LYS A 77 -10.81 1.07 -9.35
N TYR A 78 -10.30 0.80 -10.55
CA TYR A 78 -11.10 0.98 -11.77
C TYR A 78 -12.19 -0.09 -11.93
N GLU A 79 -12.12 -1.18 -11.17
CA GLU A 79 -13.11 -2.25 -11.20
C GLU A 79 -14.28 -2.01 -10.24
N LEU A 80 -14.19 -0.97 -9.42
CA LEU A 80 -15.15 -0.73 -8.33
C LEU A 80 -16.59 -0.63 -8.82
N ASP A 81 -16.81 0.02 -9.94
CA ASP A 81 -18.16 0.24 -10.50
C ASP A 81 -18.78 -1.02 -11.12
N SER A 82 -17.97 -2.04 -11.39
CA SER A 82 -18.42 -3.27 -12.03
C SER A 82 -18.62 -4.44 -11.06
N ILE A 83 -18.50 -4.19 -9.76
CA ILE A 83 -18.62 -5.22 -8.73
C ILE A 83 -20.09 -5.47 -8.42
N ASP A 84 -20.44 -6.77 -8.25
CA ASP A 84 -21.75 -7.16 -7.74
C ASP A 84 -21.89 -6.62 -6.31
N PRO A 85 -22.94 -5.85 -6.00
CA PRO A 85 -23.09 -5.29 -4.65
C PRO A 85 -23.37 -6.34 -3.57
N GLU A 86 -23.75 -7.55 -3.93
CA GLU A 86 -24.03 -8.61 -2.97
C GLU A 86 -23.02 -9.74 -3.10
N ILE A 87 -22.32 -10.03 -1.98
CA ILE A 87 -21.31 -11.08 -1.93
C ILE A 87 -21.54 -11.95 -0.71
N THR A 88 -21.58 -13.25 -0.93
CA THR A 88 -21.66 -14.22 0.17
C THR A 88 -20.25 -14.56 0.64
N CYS A 89 -20.01 -14.44 1.94
CA CYS A 89 -18.71 -14.78 2.52
C CYS A 89 -18.49 -16.29 2.44
N LYS A 90 -17.39 -16.71 1.83
CA LYS A 90 -17.06 -18.13 1.70
C LYS A 90 -16.60 -18.76 3.02
N TYR A 91 -16.29 -17.96 4.02
CA TYR A 91 -15.81 -18.46 5.31
C TYR A 91 -16.93 -18.67 6.31
N CYS A 92 -17.87 -17.74 6.43
CA CYS A 92 -18.95 -17.81 7.42
C CYS A 92 -20.34 -17.93 6.80
N GLY A 93 -20.46 -17.77 5.48
CA GLY A 93 -21.73 -17.90 4.77
C GLY A 93 -22.65 -16.69 4.87
N SER A 94 -22.25 -15.61 5.55
CA SER A 94 -23.08 -14.44 5.65
C SER A 94 -23.14 -13.67 4.33
N GLU A 95 -24.27 -13.00 4.09
CA GLU A 95 -24.41 -12.15 2.93
C GLU A 95 -23.94 -10.75 3.27
N ASN A 96 -23.13 -10.17 2.39
CA ASN A 96 -22.57 -8.84 2.57
C ASN A 96 -23.01 -7.93 1.42
N CYS A 97 -23.38 -6.70 1.77
CA CYS A 97 -23.65 -5.66 0.80
C CYS A 97 -22.37 -4.83 0.65
N VAL A 98 -21.76 -4.87 -0.52
CA VAL A 98 -20.51 -4.16 -0.78
C VAL A 98 -20.80 -2.68 -0.97
N ASN A 99 -20.27 -1.85 -0.08
CA ASN A 99 -20.41 -0.40 -0.15
C ASN A 99 -19.04 0.18 -0.51
N PRO A 100 -18.93 0.89 -1.65
CA PRO A 100 -17.66 1.51 -2.05
C PRO A 100 -17.02 2.41 -0.97
N LEU A 101 -17.84 2.97 -0.08
CA LEU A 101 -17.36 3.84 1.00
C LEU A 101 -16.70 3.05 2.12
N ASP A 102 -16.95 1.76 2.22
CA ASP A 102 -16.41 0.89 3.27
C ASP A 102 -15.17 0.10 2.80
N THR A 103 -14.60 0.48 1.66
CA THR A 103 -13.40 -0.19 1.17
C THR A 103 -12.18 0.24 1.94
N ILE A 104 -11.24 -0.67 2.07
CA ILE A 104 -9.94 -0.42 2.71
C ILE A 104 -8.86 -0.46 1.64
N PRO A 105 -8.14 0.65 1.42
CA PRO A 105 -7.04 0.64 0.44
C PRO A 105 -5.90 -0.23 0.94
N ILE A 106 -5.45 -1.15 0.07
CA ILE A 106 -4.29 -1.98 0.37
C ILE A 106 -3.25 -1.75 -0.73
N ILE A 107 -2.00 -1.61 -0.33
CA ILE A 107 -0.93 -1.14 -1.20
C ILE A 107 0.06 -2.25 -1.48
N GLU A 108 0.46 -2.37 -2.75
CA GLU A 108 1.51 -3.30 -3.17
C GLU A 108 2.56 -2.51 -3.95
N LEU A 109 3.81 -2.90 -3.84
CA LEU A 109 4.86 -2.35 -4.69
C LEU A 109 4.76 -2.99 -6.07
N SER A 110 4.91 -2.21 -7.12
CA SER A 110 4.99 -2.80 -8.46
C SER A 110 6.26 -3.66 -8.54
N GLU A 111 6.24 -4.65 -9.42
CA GLU A 111 7.38 -5.57 -9.55
C GLU A 111 8.69 -4.82 -9.85
N ASP A 112 8.65 -3.90 -10.80
CA ASP A 112 9.81 -3.12 -11.19
C ASP A 112 10.34 -2.25 -10.06
N PHE A 113 9.44 -1.59 -9.34
CA PHE A 113 9.82 -0.72 -8.24
C PHE A 113 10.41 -1.52 -7.08
N LYS A 114 9.78 -2.65 -6.76
CA LYS A 114 10.26 -3.55 -5.71
C LYS A 114 11.67 -4.06 -6.02
N GLU A 115 11.88 -4.47 -7.26
CA GLU A 115 13.20 -4.95 -7.69
C GLU A 115 14.23 -3.84 -7.60
N ASN A 116 13.89 -2.65 -8.06
CA ASN A 116 14.77 -1.49 -8.00
C ASN A 116 15.18 -1.17 -6.56
N LEU A 117 14.22 -1.14 -5.64
CA LEU A 117 14.50 -0.86 -4.22
C LEU A 117 15.36 -1.95 -3.59
N SER A 118 15.13 -3.20 -3.93
CA SER A 118 15.91 -4.32 -3.39
C SER A 118 17.36 -4.27 -3.83
N LYS A 119 17.63 -3.80 -5.03
CA LYS A 119 18.98 -3.71 -5.61
C LYS A 119 19.70 -2.42 -5.27
N LYS A 120 18.99 -1.39 -4.86
CA LYS A 120 19.55 -0.06 -4.66
C LYS A 120 20.77 -0.05 -3.75
N LYS A 121 20.70 -0.75 -2.63
CA LYS A 121 21.80 -0.81 -1.67
C LYS A 121 23.05 -1.48 -2.26
N THR A 122 22.85 -2.54 -3.02
CA THR A 122 23.94 -3.25 -3.69
C THR A 122 24.65 -2.35 -4.72
N ILE A 123 23.89 -1.60 -5.50
CA ILE A 123 24.42 -0.66 -6.47
C ILE A 123 25.22 0.45 -5.76
N THR A 124 24.67 0.97 -4.67
CA THR A 124 25.35 2.00 -3.88
C THR A 124 26.67 1.49 -3.32
N LYS A 125 26.71 0.26 -2.82
CA LYS A 125 27.92 -0.36 -2.32
C LYS A 125 28.99 -0.45 -3.41
N ARG A 126 28.62 -0.85 -4.62
CA ARG A 126 29.56 -0.96 -5.75
C ARG A 126 30.17 0.40 -6.07
N ILE A 127 29.36 1.42 -6.11
CA ILE A 127 29.82 2.79 -6.36
C ILE A 127 30.81 3.24 -5.30
N MET A 128 30.53 2.91 -4.05
CA MET A 128 31.39 3.30 -2.94
C MET A 128 32.73 2.54 -2.92
N LEU A 129 32.80 1.36 -3.49
CA LEU A 129 34.00 0.55 -3.54
C LEU A 129 34.93 0.95 -4.69
N VAL A 130 34.45 1.71 -5.63
CA VAL A 130 35.22 2.24 -6.74
C VAL A 130 35.81 3.59 -6.41
#